data_6f0788b4b443ac8c6eb8043195e7f185
#
_entry.id   6f0788b4b443ac8c6eb8043195e7f185
#
_cell.length_a   1.000
_cell.length_b   1.000
_cell.length_c   1.000
_cell.angle_alpha   90.00
_cell.angle_beta   90.00
_cell.angle_gamma   90.00
#
_symmetry.space_group_name_H-M   'P 1'
#
loop_
_entity.id
_entity.type
_entity.pdbx_description
1 polymer ?
#
loop_
_entity_poly.entity_id
_entity_poly.type
_entity_poly.pdbx_seq_one_letter_code
_entity_poly.pdbx_strand_id
1 'polypeptide(L)'
;MNLRTTDREAVPEMPNRLGIQGIEFIEYATNRPQALGQVLESMGFRPVARHRSREVTLYRQGGMNLVVNANPDDARVSATADGKAEISAVAFRVQDALKAHTRCIDLGAWSVASQAQAMELHIPAIHGPGGTRYYFVDRWQEFSIYDIDFKPIPTVDQHPAAVESMSYFGVVQYIGSARSADWMAYYEHMFDFSVIPDDERFGILPKGKLMKSPCGQFLWQLIEPDPWMEADDAPESLKRIGFGVKDVAQTVKTLKANGVEFVESKELHPEDRGALTRSA
;
A
#
# COMPACT_ATOMS: atom_id res chain seq x y z
N MET A 1 19.19 -21.14 48.29
CA MET A 1 18.16 -20.08 48.21
C MET A 1 18.15 -19.57 46.74
N ASN A 2 17.28 -20.20 45.93
CA ASN A 2 17.21 -19.91 44.49
C ASN A 2 16.35 -18.67 44.29
N LEU A 3 16.94 -17.57 43.91
CA LEU A 3 16.24 -16.39 43.37
C LEU A 3 15.63 -16.76 42.02
N ARG A 4 14.32 -16.96 41.99
CA ARG A 4 13.55 -17.03 40.76
C ARG A 4 13.71 -15.68 40.08
N THR A 5 14.36 -15.66 38.91
CA THR A 5 14.28 -14.58 37.96
C THR A 5 12.80 -14.41 37.60
N THR A 6 12.22 -13.29 38.03
CA THR A 6 10.89 -12.86 37.55
C THR A 6 10.97 -12.77 36.02
N ASP A 7 10.20 -13.61 35.33
CA ASP A 7 9.93 -13.43 33.93
C ASP A 7 9.47 -11.98 33.72
N ARG A 8 10.24 -11.22 32.96
CA ARG A 8 9.76 -9.95 32.43
C ARG A 8 8.48 -10.29 31.66
N GLU A 9 7.41 -9.59 31.96
CA GLU A 9 6.13 -9.74 31.27
C GLU A 9 6.38 -9.86 29.77
N ALA A 10 6.13 -11.04 29.24
CA ALA A 10 6.16 -11.24 27.80
C ALA A 10 5.04 -10.37 27.25
N VAL A 11 5.40 -9.33 26.51
CA VAL A 11 4.42 -8.56 25.75
C VAL A 11 3.71 -9.58 24.85
N PRO A 12 2.39 -9.75 24.97
CA PRO A 12 1.70 -10.74 24.15
C PRO A 12 1.97 -10.42 22.70
N GLU A 13 2.54 -11.41 21.97
CA GLU A 13 2.68 -11.29 20.53
C GLU A 13 1.31 -11.02 19.93
N MET A 14 1.18 -9.95 19.17
CA MET A 14 -0.06 -9.66 18.47
C MET A 14 -0.37 -10.81 17.50
N PRO A 15 -1.62 -11.28 17.46
CA PRO A 15 -1.98 -12.35 16.55
C PRO A 15 -1.69 -11.91 15.11
N ASN A 16 -1.08 -12.81 14.33
CA ASN A 16 -0.84 -12.63 12.90
C ASN A 16 -1.24 -13.90 12.18
N ARG A 17 -2.53 -14.17 12.18
CA ARG A 17 -3.10 -15.44 11.69
C ARG A 17 -3.03 -15.60 10.18
N LEU A 18 -2.89 -14.50 9.43
CA LEU A 18 -2.64 -14.52 7.99
C LEU A 18 -1.16 -14.66 7.65
N GLY A 19 -0.26 -14.54 8.63
CA GLY A 19 1.19 -14.55 8.42
C GLY A 19 1.67 -13.35 7.59
N ILE A 20 1.06 -12.16 7.77
CA ILE A 20 1.43 -10.95 7.07
C ILE A 20 2.86 -10.54 7.46
N GLN A 21 3.68 -10.22 6.45
CA GLN A 21 5.09 -9.84 6.60
C GLN A 21 5.40 -8.46 6.01
N GLY A 22 4.42 -7.81 5.38
CA GLY A 22 4.57 -6.48 4.77
C GLY A 22 3.68 -6.28 3.55
N ILE A 23 3.91 -5.19 2.84
CA ILE A 23 3.31 -4.91 1.54
C ILE A 23 4.28 -5.40 0.45
N GLU A 24 3.78 -6.21 -0.49
CA GLU A 24 4.55 -6.66 -1.65
C GLU A 24 4.51 -5.63 -2.77
N PHE A 25 3.31 -5.23 -3.15
CA PHE A 25 3.12 -4.14 -4.11
C PHE A 25 1.84 -3.37 -3.83
N ILE A 26 1.78 -2.16 -4.37
CA ILE A 26 0.54 -1.40 -4.52
C ILE A 26 0.33 -1.18 -6.02
N GLU A 27 -0.91 -1.43 -6.50
CA GLU A 27 -1.28 -1.27 -7.89
C GLU A 27 -2.08 0.01 -8.10
N TYR A 28 -1.70 0.76 -9.11
CA TYR A 28 -2.49 1.85 -9.65
C TYR A 28 -3.13 1.44 -10.97
N ALA A 29 -4.44 1.64 -11.10
CA ALA A 29 -5.14 1.62 -12.37
C ALA A 29 -5.13 3.03 -12.97
N THR A 30 -4.81 3.16 -14.26
CA THR A 30 -4.79 4.44 -14.96
C THR A 30 -4.89 4.26 -16.47
N ASN A 31 -5.57 5.18 -17.13
CA ASN A 31 -5.56 5.31 -18.58
C ASN A 31 -4.47 6.27 -19.10
N ARG A 32 -3.63 6.83 -18.18
CA ARG A 32 -2.49 7.71 -18.50
C ARG A 32 -1.18 7.19 -17.87
N PRO A 33 -0.70 6.00 -18.26
CA PRO A 33 0.45 5.38 -17.61
C PRO A 33 1.74 6.19 -17.73
N GLN A 34 1.92 6.97 -18.81
CA GLN A 34 3.11 7.81 -19.00
C GLN A 34 3.14 8.97 -17.98
N ALA A 35 2.00 9.63 -17.75
CA ALA A 35 1.91 10.72 -16.79
C ALA A 35 2.18 10.22 -15.36
N LEU A 36 1.57 9.10 -14.96
CA LEU A 36 1.85 8.48 -13.68
C LEU A 36 3.32 8.04 -13.59
N GLY A 37 3.87 7.46 -14.67
CA GLY A 37 5.28 7.05 -14.72
C GLY A 37 6.23 8.21 -14.44
N GLN A 38 6.00 9.39 -15.01
CA GLN A 38 6.79 10.60 -14.75
C GLN A 38 6.75 11.01 -13.26
N VAL A 39 5.57 10.96 -12.65
CA VAL A 39 5.42 11.23 -11.21
C VAL A 39 6.22 10.21 -10.39
N LEU A 40 6.11 8.93 -10.70
CA LEU A 40 6.84 7.88 -9.99
C LEU A 40 8.36 8.02 -10.16
N GLU A 41 8.82 8.37 -11.37
CA GLU A 41 10.25 8.58 -11.64
C GLU A 41 10.80 9.79 -10.89
N SER A 42 10.04 10.89 -10.79
CA SER A 42 10.43 12.03 -9.97
C SER A 42 10.49 11.69 -8.47
N MET A 43 9.65 10.74 -8.01
CA MET A 43 9.69 10.19 -6.66
C MET A 43 10.85 9.19 -6.43
N GLY A 44 11.63 8.87 -7.48
CA GLY A 44 12.78 7.97 -7.41
C GLY A 44 12.51 6.51 -7.84
N PHE A 45 11.28 6.17 -8.18
CA PHE A 45 10.98 4.84 -8.73
C PHE A 45 11.53 4.68 -10.14
N ARG A 46 11.85 3.46 -10.54
CA ARG A 46 12.30 3.14 -11.90
C ARG A 46 11.42 2.06 -12.51
N PRO A 47 11.04 2.18 -13.80
CA PRO A 47 10.34 1.11 -14.50
C PRO A 47 11.32 -0.03 -14.75
N VAL A 48 11.21 -1.12 -14.00
CA VAL A 48 12.18 -2.24 -14.06
C VAL A 48 11.71 -3.37 -14.96
N ALA A 49 10.40 -3.60 -15.09
CA ALA A 49 9.89 -4.71 -15.88
C ALA A 49 8.50 -4.40 -16.46
N ARG A 50 8.14 -5.10 -17.53
CA ARG A 50 6.81 -5.04 -18.15
C ARG A 50 6.17 -6.42 -18.16
N HIS A 51 4.87 -6.46 -17.90
CA HIS A 51 4.11 -7.69 -18.01
C HIS A 51 4.17 -8.22 -19.46
N ARG A 52 4.29 -9.53 -19.62
CA ARG A 52 4.56 -10.15 -20.94
C ARG A 52 3.37 -10.13 -21.89
N SER A 53 2.13 -10.01 -21.40
CA SER A 53 0.88 -10.11 -22.18
C SER A 53 -0.10 -8.96 -21.93
N ARG A 54 0.15 -8.09 -20.95
CA ARG A 54 -0.76 -7.01 -20.57
C ARG A 54 -0.05 -5.67 -20.51
N GLU A 55 -0.77 -4.57 -20.63
CA GLU A 55 -0.26 -3.22 -20.46
C GLU A 55 -0.07 -2.89 -18.97
N VAL A 56 0.90 -3.57 -18.34
CA VAL A 56 1.23 -3.43 -16.93
C VAL A 56 2.74 -3.26 -16.78
N THR A 57 3.16 -2.24 -16.04
CA THR A 57 4.57 -1.93 -15.81
C THR A 57 4.88 -2.00 -14.31
N LEU A 58 5.96 -2.66 -13.96
CA LEU A 58 6.50 -2.71 -12.60
C LEU A 58 7.51 -1.58 -12.41
N TYR A 59 7.23 -0.72 -11.44
CA TYR A 59 8.15 0.29 -10.93
C TYR A 59 8.72 -0.17 -9.59
N ARG A 60 10.00 0.06 -9.37
CA ARG A 60 10.69 -0.34 -8.15
C ARG A 60 11.55 0.77 -7.58
N GLN A 61 11.64 0.81 -6.26
CA GLN A 61 12.57 1.65 -5.51
C GLN A 61 12.87 0.96 -4.17
N GLY A 62 14.13 0.57 -3.94
CA GLY A 62 14.48 -0.23 -2.77
C GLY A 62 13.65 -1.51 -2.68
N GLY A 63 13.04 -1.75 -1.53
CA GLY A 63 12.13 -2.89 -1.30
C GLY A 63 10.68 -2.65 -1.72
N MET A 64 10.35 -1.50 -2.32
CA MET A 64 8.99 -1.13 -2.72
C MET A 64 8.74 -1.43 -4.19
N ASN A 65 7.60 -2.03 -4.48
CA ASN A 65 7.11 -2.28 -5.82
C ASN A 65 5.78 -1.54 -6.04
N LEU A 66 5.68 -0.77 -7.12
CA LEU A 66 4.45 -0.16 -7.59
C LEU A 66 4.12 -0.75 -8.96
N VAL A 67 2.90 -1.23 -9.11
CA VAL A 67 2.40 -1.79 -10.37
C VAL A 67 1.51 -0.74 -11.03
N VAL A 68 1.85 -0.34 -12.24
CA VAL A 68 1.03 0.57 -13.06
C VAL A 68 0.27 -0.28 -14.07
N ASN A 69 -1.03 -0.42 -13.85
CA ASN A 69 -1.93 -1.16 -14.69
C ASN A 69 -2.68 -0.20 -15.63
N ALA A 70 -2.41 -0.31 -16.92
CA ALA A 70 -3.08 0.42 -17.99
C ALA A 70 -3.79 -0.53 -18.96
N ASN A 71 -4.03 -1.79 -18.55
CA ASN A 71 -4.68 -2.78 -19.39
C ASN A 71 -6.14 -2.36 -19.70
N PRO A 72 -6.50 -2.09 -20.96
CA PRO A 72 -7.84 -1.63 -21.31
C PRO A 72 -8.94 -2.67 -21.02
N ASP A 73 -8.58 -3.94 -20.92
CA ASP A 73 -9.52 -5.03 -20.60
C ASP A 73 -9.85 -5.09 -19.08
N ASP A 74 -9.12 -4.33 -18.24
CA ASP A 74 -9.43 -4.24 -16.82
C ASP A 74 -10.47 -3.15 -16.57
N ALA A 75 -11.64 -3.55 -16.05
CA ALA A 75 -12.74 -2.63 -15.74
C ALA A 75 -12.32 -1.50 -14.76
N ARG A 76 -11.32 -1.74 -13.90
CA ARG A 76 -10.80 -0.73 -12.98
C ARG A 76 -10.06 0.38 -13.73
N VAL A 77 -9.34 0.05 -14.81
CA VAL A 77 -8.68 1.04 -15.68
C VAL A 77 -9.73 1.86 -16.42
N SER A 78 -10.76 1.20 -16.97
CA SER A 78 -11.86 1.87 -17.67
C SER A 78 -12.70 2.76 -16.74
N ALA A 79 -12.76 2.43 -15.45
CA ALA A 79 -13.49 3.21 -14.45
C ALA A 79 -12.72 4.44 -13.95
N THR A 80 -11.42 4.59 -14.28
CA THR A 80 -10.65 5.79 -13.89
C THR A 80 -11.19 7.01 -14.63
N ALA A 81 -11.98 7.83 -13.91
CA ALA A 81 -12.51 9.07 -14.46
C ALA A 81 -11.41 10.11 -14.65
N ASP A 82 -11.53 10.96 -15.67
CA ASP A 82 -10.71 12.16 -15.90
C ASP A 82 -9.18 11.91 -15.96
N GLY A 83 -8.76 10.68 -16.20
CA GLY A 83 -7.34 10.32 -16.33
C GLY A 83 -6.57 10.35 -15.03
N LYS A 84 -7.24 10.31 -13.89
CA LYS A 84 -6.60 10.18 -12.57
C LYS A 84 -6.19 8.72 -12.34
N ALA A 85 -5.01 8.53 -11.75
CA ALA A 85 -4.61 7.22 -11.28
C ALA A 85 -5.30 6.91 -9.95
N GLU A 86 -5.81 5.69 -9.81
CA GLU A 86 -6.45 5.21 -8.58
C GLU A 86 -5.76 3.97 -8.04
N ILE A 87 -5.63 3.87 -6.71
CA ILE A 87 -5.10 2.65 -6.08
C ILE A 87 -6.15 1.55 -6.27
N SER A 88 -5.81 0.56 -7.07
CA SER A 88 -6.69 -0.53 -7.47
C SER A 88 -6.43 -1.84 -6.73
N ALA A 89 -5.23 -1.99 -6.14
CA ALA A 89 -4.93 -3.14 -5.29
C ALA A 89 -3.79 -2.87 -4.31
N VAL A 90 -3.79 -3.66 -3.23
CA VAL A 90 -2.66 -3.83 -2.32
C VAL A 90 -2.36 -5.32 -2.21
N ALA A 91 -1.11 -5.69 -2.36
CA ALA A 91 -0.65 -7.06 -2.17
C ALA A 91 0.10 -7.18 -0.84
N PHE A 92 -0.34 -8.09 -0.01
CA PHE A 92 0.32 -8.41 1.25
C PHE A 92 1.30 -9.56 1.05
N ARG A 93 2.53 -9.39 1.54
CA ARG A 93 3.45 -10.49 1.76
C ARG A 93 2.90 -11.37 2.87
N VAL A 94 2.75 -12.64 2.61
CA VAL A 94 2.27 -13.62 3.59
C VAL A 94 3.15 -14.86 3.60
N GLN A 95 3.03 -15.67 4.65
CA GLN A 95 3.78 -16.94 4.72
C GLN A 95 3.21 -18.01 3.77
N ASP A 96 1.89 -18.02 3.57
CA ASP A 96 1.18 -19.00 2.74
C ASP A 96 -0.07 -18.32 2.17
N ALA A 97 -0.04 -18.05 0.87
CA ALA A 97 -1.08 -17.27 0.19
C ALA A 97 -2.43 -18.00 0.16
N LEU A 98 -2.41 -19.33 0.02
CA LEU A 98 -3.63 -20.11 -0.03
C LEU A 98 -4.30 -20.17 1.35
N LYS A 99 -3.53 -20.38 2.41
CA LYS A 99 -4.08 -20.37 3.79
C LYS A 99 -4.62 -19.01 4.17
N ALA A 100 -3.91 -17.91 3.83
CA ALA A 100 -4.37 -16.56 4.08
C ALA A 100 -5.69 -16.29 3.35
N HIS A 101 -5.78 -16.63 2.08
CA HIS A 101 -7.00 -16.48 1.28
C HIS A 101 -8.16 -17.31 1.87
N THR A 102 -7.95 -18.62 2.12
CA THR A 102 -8.98 -19.52 2.67
C THR A 102 -9.52 -18.97 3.98
N ARG A 103 -8.63 -18.52 4.88
CA ARG A 103 -9.07 -17.92 6.14
C ARG A 103 -9.95 -16.67 5.92
N CYS A 104 -9.60 -15.80 4.98
CA CYS A 104 -10.43 -14.64 4.70
C CYS A 104 -11.81 -15.03 4.15
N ILE A 105 -11.88 -16.06 3.30
CA ILE A 105 -13.16 -16.59 2.80
C ILE A 105 -14.00 -17.18 3.94
N ASP A 106 -13.39 -17.94 4.84
CA ASP A 106 -14.07 -18.50 6.02
C ASP A 106 -14.62 -17.40 6.95
N LEU A 107 -14.00 -16.22 6.95
CA LEU A 107 -14.46 -15.02 7.65
C LEU A 107 -15.49 -14.19 6.87
N GLY A 108 -15.90 -14.64 5.69
CA GLY A 108 -16.94 -13.99 4.86
C GLY A 108 -16.45 -13.02 3.80
N ALA A 109 -15.14 -12.97 3.51
CA ALA A 109 -14.62 -12.19 2.40
C ALA A 109 -15.08 -12.76 1.05
N TRP A 110 -15.18 -11.90 0.05
CA TRP A 110 -15.51 -12.31 -1.31
C TRP A 110 -14.24 -12.52 -2.14
N SER A 111 -14.08 -13.73 -2.67
CA SER A 111 -12.96 -14.06 -3.53
C SER A 111 -13.05 -13.30 -4.87
N VAL A 112 -11.92 -12.78 -5.31
CA VAL A 112 -11.77 -12.26 -6.67
C VAL A 112 -11.65 -13.43 -7.63
N ALA A 113 -12.51 -13.48 -8.65
CA ALA A 113 -12.38 -14.48 -9.71
C ALA A 113 -11.03 -14.34 -10.43
N SER A 114 -10.36 -15.46 -10.63
CA SER A 114 -9.09 -15.47 -11.35
C SER A 114 -9.28 -14.98 -12.79
N GLN A 115 -8.45 -14.03 -13.20
CA GLN A 115 -8.34 -13.58 -14.59
C GLN A 115 -7.02 -14.01 -15.22
N ALA A 116 -6.28 -14.92 -14.55
CA ALA A 116 -5.03 -15.44 -15.07
C ALA A 116 -5.28 -16.22 -16.37
N GLN A 117 -4.52 -15.89 -17.40
CA GLN A 117 -4.51 -16.62 -18.67
C GLN A 117 -3.65 -17.88 -18.57
N ALA A 118 -3.66 -18.69 -19.61
CA ALA A 118 -2.78 -19.85 -19.67
C ALA A 118 -1.32 -19.42 -19.49
N MET A 119 -0.62 -20.06 -18.56
CA MET A 119 0.78 -19.78 -18.20
C MET A 119 1.00 -18.48 -17.36
N GLU A 120 -0.04 -17.77 -16.94
CA GLU A 120 0.05 -16.68 -15.96
C GLU A 120 -0.09 -17.21 -14.53
N LEU A 121 0.58 -16.55 -13.59
CA LEU A 121 0.47 -16.90 -12.19
C LEU A 121 -0.88 -16.50 -11.62
N HIS A 122 -1.55 -17.44 -10.98
CA HIS A 122 -2.73 -17.16 -10.19
C HIS A 122 -2.32 -16.69 -8.78
N ILE A 123 -2.56 -15.44 -8.45
CA ILE A 123 -2.36 -14.87 -7.12
C ILE A 123 -3.71 -14.78 -6.42
N PRO A 124 -3.92 -15.48 -5.28
CA PRO A 124 -5.18 -15.41 -4.54
C PRO A 124 -5.49 -13.99 -4.09
N ALA A 125 -6.75 -13.58 -4.21
CA ALA A 125 -7.19 -12.24 -3.84
C ALA A 125 -8.63 -12.22 -3.34
N ILE A 126 -8.93 -11.22 -2.51
CA ILE A 126 -10.28 -10.88 -2.04
C ILE A 126 -10.63 -9.45 -2.43
N HIS A 127 -11.93 -9.16 -2.48
CA HIS A 127 -12.42 -7.81 -2.68
C HIS A 127 -12.19 -6.96 -1.43
N GLY A 128 -11.72 -5.74 -1.62
CA GLY A 128 -11.54 -4.70 -0.62
C GLY A 128 -12.48 -3.51 -0.86
N PRO A 129 -12.28 -2.38 -0.18
CA PRO A 129 -13.11 -1.20 -0.30
C PRO A 129 -13.05 -0.58 -1.70
N GLY A 130 -14.17 -0.03 -2.19
CA GLY A 130 -14.23 0.72 -3.42
C GLY A 130 -13.79 -0.04 -4.68
N GLY A 131 -13.99 -1.36 -4.71
CA GLY A 131 -13.57 -2.19 -5.84
C GLY A 131 -12.08 -2.52 -5.87
N THR A 132 -11.32 -2.14 -4.86
CA THR A 132 -9.91 -2.55 -4.71
C THR A 132 -9.79 -4.06 -4.49
N ARG A 133 -8.60 -4.59 -4.71
CA ARG A 133 -8.28 -6.00 -4.47
C ARG A 133 -7.16 -6.11 -3.42
N TYR A 134 -7.28 -7.10 -2.56
CA TYR A 134 -6.21 -7.50 -1.65
C TYR A 134 -5.65 -8.83 -2.10
N TYR A 135 -4.43 -8.81 -2.62
CA TYR A 135 -3.69 -9.99 -3.04
C TYR A 135 -2.87 -10.57 -1.89
N PHE A 136 -2.72 -11.89 -1.86
CA PHE A 136 -1.85 -12.60 -0.93
C PHE A 136 -0.68 -13.20 -1.70
N VAL A 137 0.57 -12.79 -1.35
CA VAL A 137 1.79 -13.17 -2.07
C VAL A 137 2.74 -13.87 -1.12
N ASP A 138 3.06 -15.13 -1.42
CA ASP A 138 4.05 -15.94 -0.70
C ASP A 138 5.35 -16.16 -1.48
N ARG A 139 5.42 -15.69 -2.73
CA ARG A 139 6.58 -15.77 -3.63
C ARG A 139 7.15 -14.38 -3.87
N TRP A 140 8.03 -13.96 -2.98
CA TRP A 140 8.62 -12.61 -3.03
C TRP A 140 10.13 -12.58 -2.73
N GLN A 141 10.74 -13.75 -2.47
CA GLN A 141 12.18 -13.91 -2.25
C GLN A 141 12.91 -14.32 -3.52
N GLU A 142 13.71 -15.40 -3.48
CA GLU A 142 14.57 -15.86 -4.58
C GLU A 142 13.83 -16.13 -5.89
N PHE A 143 12.58 -16.57 -5.81
CA PHE A 143 11.71 -16.76 -6.97
C PHE A 143 10.41 -16.00 -6.73
N SER A 144 10.36 -14.80 -7.28
CA SER A 144 9.25 -13.85 -7.07
C SER A 144 8.13 -14.03 -8.10
N ILE A 145 6.97 -13.47 -7.81
CA ILE A 145 5.84 -13.41 -8.76
C ILE A 145 6.24 -12.69 -10.06
N TYR A 146 7.21 -11.79 -10.00
CA TYR A 146 7.65 -11.00 -11.15
C TYR A 146 8.48 -11.82 -12.14
N ASP A 147 9.16 -12.85 -11.68
CA ASP A 147 10.01 -13.71 -12.55
C ASP A 147 9.17 -14.53 -13.53
N ILE A 148 7.89 -14.72 -13.24
CA ILE A 148 6.97 -15.50 -14.08
C ILE A 148 6.31 -14.63 -15.14
N ASP A 149 5.70 -13.51 -14.73
CA ASP A 149 4.78 -12.75 -15.58
C ASP A 149 5.41 -11.47 -16.16
N PHE A 150 6.59 -11.08 -15.70
CA PHE A 150 7.24 -9.85 -16.15
C PHE A 150 8.54 -10.14 -16.91
N LYS A 151 8.82 -9.28 -17.88
CA LYS A 151 10.09 -9.23 -18.61
C LYS A 151 10.87 -8.02 -18.14
N PRO A 152 12.13 -8.19 -17.66
CA PRO A 152 12.98 -7.07 -17.30
C PRO A 152 13.16 -6.10 -18.46
N ILE A 153 13.16 -4.80 -18.16
CA ILE A 153 13.52 -3.77 -19.13
C ILE A 153 15.04 -3.78 -19.27
N PRO A 154 15.57 -4.02 -20.49
CA PRO A 154 17.01 -4.02 -20.72
C PRO A 154 17.64 -2.69 -20.30
N THR A 155 18.88 -2.74 -19.80
CA THR A 155 19.70 -1.57 -19.42
C THR A 155 19.21 -0.80 -18.18
N VAL A 156 18.12 -1.22 -17.53
CA VAL A 156 17.64 -0.64 -16.28
C VAL A 156 18.13 -1.48 -15.10
N ASP A 157 18.60 -0.81 -14.05
CA ASP A 157 18.92 -1.47 -12.79
C ASP A 157 17.64 -2.12 -12.21
N GLN A 158 17.69 -3.43 -12.00
CA GLN A 158 16.54 -4.18 -11.49
C GLN A 158 16.30 -3.97 -9.99
N HIS A 159 17.28 -3.42 -9.27
CA HIS A 159 17.24 -3.16 -7.84
C HIS A 159 17.67 -1.73 -7.50
N PRO A 160 16.99 -0.70 -8.05
CA PRO A 160 17.36 0.68 -7.80
C PRO A 160 17.29 1.00 -6.32
N ALA A 161 18.30 1.72 -5.83
CA ALA A 161 18.36 2.13 -4.43
C ALA A 161 17.18 3.06 -4.07
N ALA A 162 16.72 2.98 -2.83
CA ALA A 162 15.68 3.90 -2.33
C ALA A 162 16.26 5.29 -2.05
N VAL A 163 15.53 6.33 -2.43
CA VAL A 163 15.82 7.70 -2.03
C VAL A 163 15.72 7.80 -0.51
N GLU A 164 16.80 8.24 0.15
CA GLU A 164 16.88 8.43 1.61
C GLU A 164 16.34 7.24 2.42
N SER A 165 16.59 6.02 1.95
CA SER A 165 16.09 4.77 2.56
C SER A 165 14.57 4.69 2.66
N MET A 166 13.85 5.31 1.75
CA MET A 166 12.38 5.30 1.68
C MET A 166 11.83 3.87 1.69
N SER A 167 10.74 3.67 2.42
CA SER A 167 10.04 2.40 2.53
C SER A 167 8.52 2.62 2.63
N TYR A 168 7.71 1.58 2.47
CA TYR A 168 6.28 1.68 2.76
C TYR A 168 6.07 2.00 4.24
N PHE A 169 5.30 3.02 4.50
CA PHE A 169 4.91 3.43 5.86
C PHE A 169 3.44 3.12 6.12
N GLY A 170 2.56 3.31 5.12
CA GLY A 170 1.16 3.05 5.30
C GLY A 170 0.31 3.33 4.07
N VAL A 171 -0.98 3.06 4.25
CA VAL A 171 -2.02 3.31 3.25
C VAL A 171 -3.13 4.11 3.90
N VAL A 172 -3.70 5.06 3.17
CA VAL A 172 -4.82 5.89 3.63
C VAL A 172 -6.06 5.53 2.85
N GLN A 173 -7.08 5.13 3.59
CA GLN A 173 -8.43 4.87 3.09
C GLN A 173 -9.37 5.99 3.49
N TYR A 174 -10.08 6.53 2.50
CA TYR A 174 -11.20 7.42 2.75
C TYR A 174 -12.46 6.57 2.88
N ILE A 175 -13.25 6.86 3.90
CA ILE A 175 -14.45 6.10 4.29
C ILE A 175 -15.64 7.03 4.43
N GLY A 176 -16.85 6.47 4.49
CA GLY A 176 -18.08 7.23 4.74
C GLY A 176 -18.13 7.80 6.15
N SER A 177 -19.05 8.76 6.36
CA SER A 177 -19.31 9.34 7.68
C SER A 177 -19.72 8.28 8.69
N ALA A 178 -19.20 8.37 9.92
CA ALA A 178 -19.47 7.45 11.03
C ALA A 178 -19.15 5.98 10.76
N ARG A 179 -18.28 5.67 9.78
CA ARG A 179 -17.92 4.32 9.39
C ARG A 179 -16.60 3.82 10.00
N SER A 180 -15.91 4.65 10.80
CA SER A 180 -14.61 4.27 11.38
C SER A 180 -14.69 2.99 12.21
N ALA A 181 -15.75 2.82 13.03
CA ALA A 181 -15.89 1.65 13.87
C ALA A 181 -16.06 0.35 13.06
N ASP A 182 -16.87 0.39 11.99
CA ASP A 182 -17.08 -0.76 11.10
C ASP A 182 -15.79 -1.18 10.42
N TRP A 183 -15.04 -0.19 9.88
CA TRP A 183 -13.78 -0.49 9.20
C TRP A 183 -12.68 -0.94 10.17
N MET A 184 -12.59 -0.37 11.38
CA MET A 184 -11.68 -0.88 12.40
C MET A 184 -11.99 -2.34 12.72
N ALA A 185 -13.25 -2.67 13.01
CA ALA A 185 -13.67 -4.04 13.29
C ALA A 185 -13.37 -4.99 12.11
N TYR A 186 -13.56 -4.53 10.86
CA TYR A 186 -13.22 -5.31 9.68
C TYR A 186 -11.72 -5.64 9.63
N TYR A 187 -10.85 -4.64 9.80
CA TYR A 187 -9.39 -4.87 9.75
C TYR A 187 -8.87 -5.67 10.94
N GLU A 188 -9.42 -5.47 12.13
CA GLU A 188 -9.10 -6.29 13.31
C GLU A 188 -9.48 -7.75 13.10
N HIS A 189 -10.71 -7.99 12.65
CA HIS A 189 -11.24 -9.34 12.47
C HIS A 189 -10.59 -10.08 11.30
N MET A 190 -10.44 -9.41 10.16
CA MET A 190 -9.97 -10.00 8.90
C MET A 190 -8.44 -10.15 8.88
N PHE A 191 -7.71 -9.14 9.34
CA PHE A 191 -6.25 -8.99 9.13
C PHE A 191 -5.43 -8.93 10.42
N ASP A 192 -6.05 -9.03 11.58
CA ASP A 192 -5.40 -8.90 12.90
C ASP A 192 -4.70 -7.51 13.08
N PHE A 193 -5.21 -6.46 12.45
CA PHE A 193 -4.69 -5.12 12.70
C PHE A 193 -5.11 -4.65 14.09
N SER A 194 -4.32 -3.79 14.70
CA SER A 194 -4.64 -3.20 16.01
C SER A 194 -4.79 -1.69 15.90
N VAL A 195 -5.76 -1.14 16.62
CA VAL A 195 -5.98 0.31 16.70
C VAL A 195 -4.84 0.95 17.50
N ILE A 196 -4.29 2.04 16.98
CA ILE A 196 -3.36 2.89 17.71
C ILE A 196 -4.19 3.94 18.47
N PRO A 197 -4.03 4.08 19.80
CA PRO A 197 -4.70 5.10 20.59
C PRO A 197 -4.43 6.51 20.07
N ASP A 198 -5.42 7.40 20.21
CA ASP A 198 -5.33 8.75 19.66
C ASP A 198 -4.20 9.58 20.30
N ASP A 199 -3.83 9.28 21.54
CA ASP A 199 -2.71 9.90 22.28
C ASP A 199 -1.33 9.36 21.89
N GLU A 200 -1.27 8.16 21.32
CA GLU A 200 -0.04 7.56 20.77
C GLU A 200 0.13 7.80 19.28
N ARG A 201 -0.76 8.57 18.72
CA ARG A 201 -0.87 8.76 17.28
C ARG A 201 0.34 9.50 16.70
N PHE A 202 0.82 9.03 15.57
CA PHE A 202 1.87 9.66 14.79
C PHE A 202 1.57 9.52 13.29
N GLY A 203 2.17 10.36 12.47
CA GLY A 203 2.01 10.31 11.01
C GLY A 203 1.65 11.66 10.41
N ILE A 204 1.57 11.70 9.08
CA ILE A 204 1.42 12.93 8.29
C ILE A 204 0.03 13.54 8.45
N LEU A 205 -1.01 12.70 8.46
CA LEU A 205 -2.38 13.17 8.50
C LEU A 205 -2.88 13.25 9.95
N PRO A 206 -3.24 14.46 10.41
CA PRO A 206 -3.56 14.69 11.81
C PRO A 206 -4.96 14.21 12.22
N LYS A 207 -5.72 13.62 11.30
CA LYS A 207 -7.11 13.20 11.53
C LYS A 207 -7.35 11.73 11.13
N GLY A 208 -8.51 11.19 11.51
CA GLY A 208 -8.93 9.82 11.22
C GLY A 208 -8.46 8.82 12.27
N LYS A 209 -8.66 7.55 12.08
CA LYS A 209 -8.20 6.46 12.94
C LYS A 209 -6.98 5.79 12.34
N LEU A 210 -6.04 5.40 13.19
CA LEU A 210 -4.79 4.78 12.77
C LEU A 210 -4.73 3.36 13.30
N MET A 211 -4.39 2.42 12.42
CA MET A 211 -4.23 1.02 12.76
C MET A 211 -2.84 0.53 12.38
N LYS A 212 -2.30 -0.39 13.16
CA LYS A 212 -1.00 -1.01 12.94
C LYS A 212 -1.19 -2.42 12.39
N SER A 213 -0.45 -2.76 11.35
CA SER A 213 -0.40 -4.12 10.82
C SER A 213 0.18 -5.12 11.84
N PRO A 214 -0.22 -6.40 11.83
CA PRO A 214 0.27 -7.39 12.79
C PRO A 214 1.78 -7.64 12.69
N CYS A 215 2.39 -7.42 11.53
CA CYS A 215 3.84 -7.49 11.35
C CYS A 215 4.58 -6.21 11.79
N GLY A 216 3.85 -5.14 12.13
CA GLY A 216 4.42 -3.86 12.54
C GLY A 216 5.14 -3.05 11.44
N GLN A 217 5.10 -3.52 10.19
CA GLN A 217 5.86 -2.90 9.08
C GLN A 217 5.14 -1.72 8.44
N PHE A 218 3.83 -1.62 8.54
CA PHE A 218 3.05 -0.56 7.93
C PHE A 218 1.80 -0.24 8.74
N LEU A 219 1.25 0.94 8.47
CA LEU A 219 0.06 1.47 9.08
C LEU A 219 -1.11 1.52 8.10
N TRP A 220 -2.33 1.55 8.63
CA TRP A 220 -3.54 1.75 7.86
C TRP A 220 -4.35 2.88 8.49
N GLN A 221 -4.59 3.94 7.74
CA GLN A 221 -5.28 5.12 8.22
C GLN A 221 -6.66 5.22 7.60
N LEU A 222 -7.67 5.39 8.44
CA LEU A 222 -9.07 5.58 8.06
C LEU A 222 -9.42 7.05 8.23
N ILE A 223 -9.91 7.69 7.17
CA ILE A 223 -10.29 9.11 7.19
C ILE A 223 -11.75 9.25 6.80
N GLU A 224 -12.54 9.76 7.72
CA GLU A 224 -13.90 10.21 7.47
C GLU A 224 -13.90 11.61 6.84
N PRO A 225 -14.93 11.97 6.06
CA PRO A 225 -15.10 13.32 5.56
C PRO A 225 -15.27 14.30 6.71
N ASP A 226 -14.93 15.55 6.46
CA ASP A 226 -15.20 16.61 7.45
C ASP A 226 -16.73 16.81 7.62
N PRO A 227 -17.22 17.04 8.84
CA PRO A 227 -18.67 17.10 9.12
C PRO A 227 -19.46 18.16 8.34
N TRP A 228 -18.76 19.14 7.75
CA TRP A 228 -19.35 20.20 6.94
C TRP A 228 -19.33 19.93 5.43
N MET A 229 -18.69 18.82 5.01
CA MET A 229 -18.77 18.33 3.63
C MET A 229 -20.02 17.48 3.48
N GLU A 230 -20.83 17.76 2.47
CA GLU A 230 -21.92 16.86 2.07
C GLU A 230 -21.28 15.57 1.55
N ALA A 231 -21.25 14.54 2.41
CA ALA A 231 -20.43 13.36 2.24
C ALA A 231 -21.20 12.16 1.71
N ASP A 232 -22.44 12.33 1.29
CA ASP A 232 -23.34 11.20 1.02
C ASP A 232 -22.96 10.34 -0.20
N ASP A 233 -22.04 10.79 -1.07
CA ASP A 233 -21.76 10.09 -2.33
C ASP A 233 -20.26 9.83 -2.62
N ALA A 234 -19.34 10.14 -1.71
CA ALA A 234 -17.93 9.86 -1.98
C ALA A 234 -17.63 8.37 -1.82
N PRO A 235 -17.20 7.66 -2.87
CA PRO A 235 -16.93 6.23 -2.78
C PRO A 235 -15.78 5.97 -1.80
N GLU A 236 -15.98 5.00 -0.91
CA GLU A 236 -14.93 4.53 -0.02
C GLU A 236 -13.82 3.89 -0.84
N SER A 237 -12.58 4.36 -0.66
CA SER A 237 -11.46 3.91 -1.50
C SER A 237 -10.11 4.21 -0.88
N LEU A 238 -9.09 3.51 -1.36
CA LEU A 238 -7.71 3.82 -1.03
C LEU A 238 -7.26 5.04 -1.84
N LYS A 239 -6.73 6.06 -1.17
CA LYS A 239 -6.42 7.34 -1.83
C LYS A 239 -4.96 7.75 -1.78
N ARG A 240 -4.22 7.30 -0.77
CA ARG A 240 -2.83 7.73 -0.57
C ARG A 240 -1.94 6.59 -0.11
N ILE A 241 -0.66 6.71 -0.46
CA ILE A 241 0.41 5.87 0.09
C ILE A 241 1.26 6.76 1.00
N GLY A 242 1.56 6.27 2.19
CA GLY A 242 2.54 6.85 3.08
C GLY A 242 3.90 6.20 2.87
N PHE A 243 4.93 7.01 2.71
CA PHE A 243 6.32 6.56 2.65
C PHE A 243 7.05 6.98 3.93
N GLY A 244 7.74 6.05 4.56
CA GLY A 244 8.60 6.29 5.71
C GLY A 244 10.01 6.60 5.27
N VAL A 245 10.62 7.60 5.88
CA VAL A 245 11.99 8.04 5.64
C VAL A 245 12.70 8.34 6.95
N LYS A 246 14.02 8.32 6.94
CA LYS A 246 14.80 8.64 8.16
C LYS A 246 14.83 10.13 8.48
N ASP A 247 14.88 10.95 7.45
CA ASP A 247 14.94 12.42 7.55
C ASP A 247 13.96 13.02 6.54
N VAL A 248 12.87 13.58 7.05
CA VAL A 248 11.80 14.16 6.23
C VAL A 248 12.30 15.41 5.48
N ALA A 249 13.03 16.29 6.18
CA ALA A 249 13.48 17.55 5.59
C ALA A 249 14.48 17.31 4.44
N GLN A 250 15.43 16.41 4.66
CA GLN A 250 16.39 16.03 3.61
C GLN A 250 15.69 15.32 2.43
N THR A 251 14.77 14.40 2.71
CA THR A 251 14.02 13.70 1.65
C THR A 251 13.19 14.67 0.82
N VAL A 252 12.47 15.60 1.45
CA VAL A 252 11.69 16.63 0.74
C VAL A 252 12.59 17.51 -0.13
N LYS A 253 13.76 17.90 0.38
CA LYS A 253 14.75 18.65 -0.41
C LYS A 253 15.18 17.88 -1.67
N THR A 254 15.51 16.60 -1.50
CA THR A 254 15.90 15.72 -2.61
C THR A 254 14.76 15.57 -3.63
N LEU A 255 13.55 15.30 -3.15
CA LEU A 255 12.39 15.12 -4.04
C LEU A 255 11.97 16.41 -4.74
N LYS A 256 12.05 17.58 -4.07
CA LYS A 256 11.84 18.88 -4.72
C LYS A 256 12.85 19.12 -5.85
N ALA A 257 14.12 18.77 -5.65
CA ALA A 257 15.14 18.85 -6.69
C ALA A 257 14.84 17.93 -7.90
N ASN A 258 14.12 16.83 -7.68
CA ASN A 258 13.64 15.92 -8.71
C ASN A 258 12.33 16.38 -9.38
N GLY A 259 11.76 17.52 -8.97
CA GLY A 259 10.53 18.07 -9.53
C GLY A 259 9.24 17.66 -8.81
N VAL A 260 9.32 17.02 -7.64
CA VAL A 260 8.11 16.69 -6.84
C VAL A 260 7.59 17.97 -6.17
N GLU A 261 6.31 18.25 -6.36
CA GLU A 261 5.63 19.36 -5.70
C GLU A 261 5.02 18.88 -4.35
N PHE A 262 5.10 19.75 -3.35
CA PHE A 262 4.52 19.53 -2.02
C PHE A 262 3.41 20.55 -1.74
N VAL A 263 2.47 20.18 -0.88
CA VAL A 263 1.36 21.05 -0.48
C VAL A 263 1.88 22.23 0.34
N GLU A 264 2.82 21.97 1.24
CA GLU A 264 3.46 23.00 2.06
C GLU A 264 4.52 23.74 1.24
N SER A 265 4.33 25.07 1.13
CA SER A 265 5.32 25.95 0.49
C SER A 265 6.46 26.37 1.41
N LYS A 266 6.34 26.15 2.73
CA LYS A 266 7.33 26.53 3.73
C LYS A 266 8.53 25.56 3.73
N GLU A 267 9.69 26.06 4.11
CA GLU A 267 10.81 25.20 4.47
C GLU A 267 10.44 24.33 5.66
N LEU A 268 10.70 23.02 5.53
CA LEU A 268 10.49 22.08 6.61
C LEU A 268 11.60 22.24 7.67
N HIS A 269 11.17 22.22 8.92
CA HIS A 269 12.07 22.18 10.05
C HIS A 269 12.43 20.72 10.40
N PRO A 270 13.59 20.48 11.08
CA PRO A 270 13.97 19.11 11.47
C PRO A 270 12.96 18.39 12.38
N GLU A 271 12.04 19.14 12.99
CA GLU A 271 10.97 18.65 13.87
C GLU A 271 9.72 18.19 13.10
N ASP A 272 9.61 18.55 11.82
CA ASP A 272 8.48 18.17 10.99
C ASP A 272 8.51 16.66 10.69
N ARG A 273 7.43 15.98 11.07
CA ARG A 273 7.31 14.51 10.99
C ARG A 273 6.73 14.01 9.68
N GLY A 274 6.45 14.90 8.74
CA GLY A 274 5.90 14.52 7.45
C GLY A 274 5.64 15.69 6.52
N ALA A 275 5.48 15.38 5.25
CA ALA A 275 5.09 16.32 4.19
C ALA A 275 4.13 15.63 3.22
N LEU A 276 3.21 16.40 2.64
CA LEU A 276 2.25 15.92 1.64
C LEU A 276 2.67 16.37 0.25
N THR A 277 2.77 15.41 -0.67
CA THR A 277 2.91 15.74 -2.10
C THR A 277 1.59 16.30 -2.63
N ARG A 278 1.65 17.24 -3.57
CA ARG A 278 0.49 17.56 -4.39
C ARG A 278 0.14 16.34 -5.24
N SER A 279 -1.12 15.95 -5.22
CA SER A 279 -1.62 15.00 -6.23
C SER A 279 -1.65 15.73 -7.58
N ALA A 280 -1.04 15.14 -8.57
CA ALA A 280 -1.19 15.58 -9.96
C ALA A 280 -2.62 15.30 -10.44
#